data_1035f1430ba09bac9a72bd696cdcac08
#
_entry.id   1035f1430ba09bac9a72bd696cdcac08
#
_cell.length_a   1.000
_cell.length_b   1.000
_cell.length_c   1.000
_cell.angle_alpha   90.00
_cell.angle_beta   90.00
_cell.angle_gamma   90.00
#
_symmetry.space_group_name_H-M   'P 1'
#
loop_
_entity.id
_entity.type
_entity.pdbx_description
1 polymer ?
#
loop_
_entity_poly.entity_id
_entity_poly.type
_entity_poly.pdbx_seq_one_letter_code
_entity_poly.pdbx_strand_id
1 'polypeptide(L)'
;MLTQIQETVGFEYIKLCGIFSDDLHIYNETASKVPVYSFSYLDKILDFVIVNHLKPWLQLSYMPEKLAKYPNRRLFGANVSQPHSVSAWCQLVHEFLLHITDRYGLDTIKTWKFGLWNQPNTSSDLFGFTNENDFFLFYKSTYDCIKDFCPDIEFSLPPTYYIVGESYENWYLNFLEWCKKNSCLPDCLSFT
;
A
#
# COMPACT_ATOMS: atom_id res chain seq x y z
N MET A 1 -11.41 1.34 23.86
CA MET A 1 -12.28 0.70 22.83
C MET A 1 -11.50 -0.30 21.98
N LEU A 2 -10.40 0.07 21.28
CA LEU A 2 -9.63 -0.89 20.45
C LEU A 2 -9.07 -2.04 21.29
N THR A 3 -8.46 -1.76 22.44
CA THR A 3 -7.96 -2.76 23.38
C THR A 3 -9.03 -3.75 23.83
N GLN A 4 -10.23 -3.23 24.19
CA GLN A 4 -11.36 -4.09 24.60
C GLN A 4 -11.82 -5.01 23.47
N ILE A 5 -11.87 -4.50 22.23
CA ILE A 5 -12.26 -5.31 21.07
C ILE A 5 -11.20 -6.39 20.82
N GLN A 6 -9.92 -6.03 20.90
CA GLN A 6 -8.83 -6.98 20.72
C GLN A 6 -8.87 -8.09 21.78
N GLU A 7 -9.01 -7.73 23.07
CA GLU A 7 -9.11 -8.68 24.16
C GLU A 7 -10.35 -9.58 24.08
N THR A 8 -11.46 -9.06 23.53
CA THR A 8 -12.72 -9.81 23.43
C THR A 8 -12.80 -10.71 22.20
N VAL A 9 -12.33 -10.21 21.06
CA VAL A 9 -12.43 -10.86 19.74
C VAL A 9 -11.17 -11.60 19.35
N GLY A 10 -9.99 -11.11 19.82
CA GLY A 10 -8.69 -11.77 19.59
C GLY A 10 -8.16 -11.61 18.17
N PHE A 11 -8.53 -10.56 17.43
CA PHE A 11 -7.92 -10.34 16.12
C PHE A 11 -6.45 -9.91 16.25
N GLU A 12 -5.64 -10.33 15.28
CA GLU A 12 -4.19 -10.17 15.31
C GLU A 12 -3.72 -8.95 14.50
N TYR A 13 -4.41 -8.66 13.40
CA TYR A 13 -4.03 -7.60 12.46
C TYR A 13 -5.06 -6.49 12.41
N ILE A 14 -4.57 -5.27 12.18
CA ILE A 14 -5.38 -4.14 11.78
C ILE A 14 -4.92 -3.60 10.44
N LYS A 15 -5.84 -3.49 9.49
CA LYS A 15 -5.56 -2.96 8.16
C LYS A 15 -5.63 -1.44 8.17
N LEU A 16 -4.55 -0.81 7.73
CA LEU A 16 -4.40 0.63 7.62
C LEU A 16 -4.30 1.01 6.15
N CYS A 17 -5.29 1.71 5.64
CA CYS A 17 -5.32 2.24 4.28
C CYS A 17 -4.91 3.72 4.27
N GLY A 18 -4.35 4.17 3.14
CA GLY A 18 -4.03 5.59 2.97
C GLY A 18 -2.80 6.07 3.75
N ILE A 19 -1.88 5.15 4.08
CA ILE A 19 -0.70 5.48 4.88
C ILE A 19 0.26 6.48 4.19
N PHE A 20 0.12 6.69 2.87
CA PHE A 20 0.89 7.69 2.11
C PHE A 20 0.05 8.89 1.68
N SER A 21 -1.17 9.03 2.20
CA SER A 21 -2.01 10.19 1.93
C SER A 21 -1.40 11.50 2.43
N ASP A 22 -1.70 12.58 1.75
CA ASP A 22 -1.18 13.92 2.07
C ASP A 22 -1.49 14.38 3.49
N ASP A 23 -2.57 13.90 4.10
CA ASP A 23 -2.95 14.18 5.49
C ASP A 23 -1.89 13.73 6.51
N LEU A 24 -1.07 12.74 6.18
CA LEU A 24 0.02 12.25 7.00
C LEU A 24 1.35 12.95 6.71
N HIS A 25 1.38 13.85 5.73
CA HIS A 25 2.57 14.62 5.32
C HIS A 25 3.83 13.77 5.06
N ILE A 26 3.63 12.55 4.55
CA ILE A 26 4.70 11.56 4.33
C ILE A 26 5.72 12.04 3.29
N TYR A 27 5.23 12.67 2.21
CA TYR A 27 6.03 13.07 1.07
C TYR A 27 5.82 14.53 0.73
N ASN A 28 6.92 15.23 0.51
CA ASN A 28 6.92 16.57 -0.04
C ASN A 28 8.17 16.76 -0.92
N GLU A 29 8.26 17.90 -1.57
CA GLU A 29 9.42 18.30 -2.36
C GLU A 29 9.86 19.71 -1.99
N THR A 30 11.18 19.92 -1.99
CA THR A 30 11.76 21.27 -1.91
C THR A 30 11.43 22.07 -3.18
N ALA A 31 11.72 23.37 -3.17
CA ALA A 31 11.62 24.22 -4.36
C ALA A 31 12.47 23.69 -5.55
N SER A 32 13.55 22.97 -5.26
CA SER A 32 14.45 22.33 -6.24
C SER A 32 14.02 20.91 -6.62
N LYS A 33 12.78 20.50 -6.28
CA LYS A 33 12.23 19.16 -6.57
C LYS A 33 12.97 18.00 -5.89
N VAL A 34 13.69 18.27 -4.80
CA VAL A 34 14.30 17.22 -3.99
C VAL A 34 13.26 16.65 -3.04
N PRO A 35 13.07 15.30 -3.00
CA PRO A 35 12.14 14.65 -2.09
C PRO A 35 12.44 14.94 -0.62
N VAL A 36 11.39 15.12 0.16
CA VAL A 36 11.43 15.27 1.62
C VAL A 36 10.44 14.30 2.24
N TYR A 37 10.90 13.42 3.09
CA TYR A 37 10.11 12.41 3.76
C TYR A 37 9.90 12.76 5.22
N SER A 38 8.69 12.52 5.75
CA SER A 38 8.38 12.70 7.17
C SER A 38 7.37 11.64 7.62
N PHE A 39 7.77 10.79 8.54
CA PHE A 39 6.92 9.69 9.02
C PHE A 39 6.31 9.94 10.41
N SER A 40 6.48 11.15 10.96
CA SER A 40 6.11 11.48 12.34
C SER A 40 4.63 11.27 12.69
N TYR A 41 3.71 11.49 11.74
CA TYR A 41 2.29 11.22 11.97
C TYR A 41 1.97 9.73 11.87
N LEU A 42 2.60 9.06 10.90
CA LEU A 42 2.45 7.61 10.74
C LEU A 42 3.01 6.86 11.95
N ASP A 43 4.15 7.29 12.49
CA ASP A 43 4.74 6.72 13.70
C ASP A 43 3.74 6.68 14.87
N LYS A 44 2.99 7.77 15.08
CA LYS A 44 1.99 7.82 16.15
C LYS A 44 0.88 6.78 15.96
N ILE A 45 0.50 6.53 14.71
CA ILE A 45 -0.51 5.52 14.36
C ILE A 45 0.07 4.13 14.60
N LEU A 46 1.28 3.87 14.12
CA LEU A 46 1.94 2.56 14.28
C LEU A 46 2.25 2.27 15.75
N ASP A 47 2.78 3.23 16.50
CA ASP A 47 3.01 3.08 17.94
C ASP A 47 1.71 2.75 18.69
N PHE A 48 0.59 3.42 18.32
CA PHE A 48 -0.72 3.12 18.90
C PHE A 48 -1.21 1.70 18.57
N VAL A 49 -0.98 1.22 17.36
CA VAL A 49 -1.32 -0.15 16.95
C VAL A 49 -0.53 -1.17 17.76
N ILE A 50 0.79 -0.97 17.84
CA ILE A 50 1.71 -1.89 18.52
C ILE A 50 1.46 -1.94 20.02
N VAL A 51 1.22 -0.80 20.68
CA VAL A 51 0.94 -0.77 22.13
C VAL A 51 -0.39 -1.47 22.48
N ASN A 52 -1.29 -1.61 21.52
CA ASN A 52 -2.51 -2.40 21.65
C ASN A 52 -2.35 -3.88 21.23
N HIS A 53 -1.12 -4.37 21.14
CA HIS A 53 -0.78 -5.75 20.77
C HIS A 53 -1.32 -6.21 19.41
N LEU A 54 -1.46 -5.28 18.46
CA LEU A 54 -1.89 -5.53 17.11
C LEU A 54 -0.72 -5.44 16.14
N LYS A 55 -0.79 -6.20 15.07
CA LYS A 55 0.15 -6.12 13.96
C LYS A 55 -0.44 -5.26 12.83
N PRO A 56 0.33 -4.32 12.29
CA PRO A 56 -0.11 -3.55 11.14
C PRO A 56 -0.25 -4.42 9.88
N TRP A 57 -1.34 -4.20 9.11
CA TRP A 57 -1.44 -4.58 7.72
C TRP A 57 -1.48 -3.30 6.89
N LEU A 58 -0.36 -2.94 6.32
CA LEU A 58 -0.13 -1.63 5.71
C LEU A 58 -0.47 -1.64 4.23
N GLN A 59 -1.49 -0.87 3.88
CA GLN A 59 -1.86 -0.66 2.48
C GLN A 59 -1.13 0.57 1.95
N LEU A 60 -0.13 0.36 1.09
CA LEU A 60 0.66 1.41 0.45
C LEU A 60 -0.23 2.20 -0.50
N SER A 61 -0.87 3.21 0.02
CA SER A 61 -1.85 4.11 -0.61
C SER A 61 -2.05 5.35 0.30
N TYR A 62 -2.63 6.46 -0.10
CA TYR A 62 -2.90 6.77 -1.50
C TYR A 62 -1.69 7.50 -2.09
N MET A 63 -1.82 8.04 -3.31
CA MET A 63 -0.71 8.72 -3.95
C MET A 63 -0.49 10.11 -3.32
N PRO A 64 0.71 10.46 -2.85
CA PRO A 64 1.02 11.83 -2.51
C PRO A 64 0.79 12.77 -3.70
N GLU A 65 0.21 13.94 -3.46
CA GLU A 65 -0.12 14.88 -4.54
C GLU A 65 1.07 15.22 -5.43
N LYS A 66 2.25 15.41 -4.81
CA LYS A 66 3.49 15.72 -5.53
C LYS A 66 4.00 14.59 -6.41
N LEU A 67 3.65 13.34 -6.10
CA LEU A 67 3.99 12.17 -6.92
C LEU A 67 2.87 11.81 -7.92
N ALA A 68 1.69 12.40 -7.79
CA ALA A 68 0.54 12.05 -8.61
C ALA A 68 0.72 12.51 -10.06
N LYS A 69 0.43 11.62 -11.02
CA LYS A 69 0.34 11.97 -12.45
C LYS A 69 -0.81 12.94 -12.73
N TYR A 70 -1.90 12.78 -11.98
CA TYR A 70 -3.09 13.63 -12.04
C TYR A 70 -3.40 14.17 -10.64
N PRO A 71 -2.77 15.27 -10.21
CA PRO A 71 -2.86 15.75 -8.82
C PRO A 71 -4.28 16.17 -8.38
N ASN A 72 -5.16 16.50 -9.33
CA ASN A 72 -6.54 16.87 -9.07
C ASN A 72 -7.50 15.66 -9.00
N ARG A 73 -7.03 14.45 -9.22
CA ARG A 73 -7.85 13.23 -9.17
C ARG A 73 -8.03 12.79 -7.72
N ARG A 74 -9.09 13.28 -7.08
CA ARG A 74 -9.34 13.02 -5.66
C ARG A 74 -10.64 12.28 -5.43
N LEU A 75 -10.60 11.34 -4.50
CA LEU A 75 -11.75 10.61 -3.99
C LEU A 75 -11.67 10.57 -2.46
N PHE A 76 -12.72 11.03 -1.78
CA PHE A 76 -12.75 11.14 -0.31
C PHE A 76 -11.55 11.91 0.30
N GLY A 77 -11.05 12.93 -0.41
CA GLY A 77 -9.89 13.72 0.00
C GLY A 77 -8.53 13.14 -0.39
N ALA A 78 -8.45 11.86 -0.67
CA ALA A 78 -7.21 11.20 -1.09
C ALA A 78 -6.97 11.30 -2.59
N ASN A 79 -5.71 11.39 -3.03
CA ASN A 79 -5.37 11.34 -4.44
C ASN A 79 -5.33 9.88 -4.93
N VAL A 80 -6.17 9.57 -5.91
CA VAL A 80 -6.31 8.21 -6.48
C VAL A 80 -5.64 8.05 -7.85
N SER A 81 -4.70 8.92 -8.18
CA SER A 81 -3.89 8.85 -9.40
C SER A 81 -2.75 7.84 -9.28
N GLN A 82 -2.33 7.31 -10.42
CA GLN A 82 -1.04 6.62 -10.51
C GLN A 82 0.13 7.60 -10.33
N PRO A 83 1.36 7.12 -9.99
CA PRO A 83 2.51 8.00 -9.89
C PRO A 83 2.92 8.57 -11.25
N HIS A 84 3.45 9.78 -11.27
CA HIS A 84 4.09 10.32 -12.48
C HIS A 84 5.45 9.65 -12.75
N SER A 85 6.08 9.09 -11.73
CA SER A 85 7.35 8.37 -11.77
C SER A 85 7.30 7.16 -10.85
N VAL A 86 7.37 5.96 -11.42
CA VAL A 86 7.43 4.71 -10.68
C VAL A 86 8.71 4.63 -9.85
N SER A 87 9.84 5.16 -10.37
CA SER A 87 11.10 5.20 -9.63
C SER A 87 11.01 6.07 -8.36
N ALA A 88 10.36 7.25 -8.44
CA ALA A 88 10.14 8.10 -7.27
C ALA A 88 9.19 7.46 -6.25
N TRP A 89 8.18 6.71 -6.72
CA TRP A 89 7.34 5.88 -5.84
C TRP A 89 8.14 4.79 -5.13
N CYS A 90 8.95 4.03 -5.87
CA CYS A 90 9.80 2.99 -5.28
C CYS A 90 10.80 3.57 -4.28
N GLN A 91 11.30 4.78 -4.53
CA GLN A 91 12.14 5.47 -3.56
C GLN A 91 11.38 5.83 -2.27
N LEU A 92 10.13 6.34 -2.38
CA LEU A 92 9.27 6.55 -1.21
C LEU A 92 9.06 5.27 -0.42
N VAL A 93 8.75 4.16 -1.10
CA VAL A 93 8.57 2.85 -0.46
C VAL A 93 9.86 2.40 0.23
N HIS A 94 11.00 2.56 -0.41
CA HIS A 94 12.31 2.20 0.17
C HIS A 94 12.64 3.03 1.43
N GLU A 95 12.48 4.35 1.37
CA GLU A 95 12.71 5.24 2.53
C GLU A 95 11.75 4.91 3.69
N PHE A 96 10.51 4.59 3.36
CA PHE A 96 9.54 4.13 4.35
C PHE A 96 9.98 2.81 5.01
N LEU A 97 10.41 1.81 4.22
CA LEU A 97 10.90 0.52 4.76
C LEU A 97 12.15 0.69 5.62
N LEU A 98 13.08 1.55 5.22
CA LEU A 98 14.24 1.90 6.03
C LEU A 98 13.81 2.50 7.37
N HIS A 99 12.90 3.49 7.34
CA HIS A 99 12.43 4.17 8.54
C HIS A 99 11.77 3.22 9.54
N ILE A 100 10.83 2.38 9.08
CA ILE A 100 10.16 1.44 9.99
C ILE A 100 11.10 0.32 10.48
N THR A 101 12.10 -0.06 9.67
CA THR A 101 13.12 -1.02 10.08
C THR A 101 14.02 -0.44 11.17
N ASP A 102 14.45 0.81 11.03
CA ASP A 102 15.25 1.51 12.04
C ASP A 102 14.47 1.67 13.35
N ARG A 103 13.17 2.00 13.26
CA ARG A 103 12.33 2.25 14.42
C ARG A 103 11.87 1.00 15.14
N TYR A 104 11.44 -0.02 14.44
CA TYR A 104 10.76 -1.20 15.01
C TYR A 104 11.57 -2.50 14.92
N GLY A 105 12.63 -2.50 14.14
CA GLY A 105 13.46 -3.66 13.87
C GLY A 105 12.93 -4.56 12.75
N LEU A 106 13.85 -5.13 11.95
CA LEU A 106 13.52 -5.95 10.80
C LEU A 106 12.69 -7.18 11.17
N ASP A 107 13.01 -7.86 12.27
CA ASP A 107 12.28 -9.06 12.70
C ASP A 107 10.84 -8.73 13.11
N THR A 108 10.58 -7.53 13.62
CA THR A 108 9.22 -7.07 13.93
C THR A 108 8.43 -6.83 12.65
N ILE A 109 9.00 -6.09 11.69
CA ILE A 109 8.27 -5.73 10.47
C ILE A 109 8.04 -6.93 9.54
N LYS A 110 8.84 -7.98 9.60
CA LYS A 110 8.57 -9.27 8.93
C LYS A 110 7.28 -9.94 9.41
N THR A 111 6.81 -9.61 10.60
CA THR A 111 5.54 -10.13 11.12
C THR A 111 4.33 -9.32 10.65
N TRP A 112 4.55 -8.18 9.99
CA TRP A 112 3.49 -7.33 9.45
C TRP A 112 3.09 -7.79 8.04
N LYS A 113 1.98 -7.25 7.56
CA LYS A 113 1.54 -7.47 6.18
C LYS A 113 1.57 -6.17 5.42
N PHE A 114 1.97 -6.25 4.17
CA PHE A 114 2.02 -5.11 3.27
C PHE A 114 1.12 -5.41 2.06
N GLY A 115 0.55 -4.38 1.48
CA GLY A 115 -0.22 -4.49 0.26
C GLY A 115 -0.20 -3.17 -0.50
N LEU A 116 -0.61 -3.20 -1.75
CA LEU A 116 -0.64 -2.02 -2.61
C LEU A 116 -2.08 -1.60 -2.87
N TRP A 117 -2.33 -0.31 -2.82
CA TRP A 117 -3.55 0.33 -3.30
C TRP A 117 -4.83 -0.13 -2.60
N ASN A 118 -6.00 0.22 -3.18
CA ASN A 118 -7.31 -0.20 -2.75
C ASN A 118 -8.22 -0.35 -3.98
N GLN A 119 -8.89 -1.47 -4.10
CA GLN A 119 -9.89 -1.75 -5.14
C GLN A 119 -9.47 -1.35 -6.57
N PRO A 120 -8.30 -1.78 -7.07
CA PRO A 120 -7.78 -1.37 -8.38
C PRO A 120 -8.63 -1.86 -9.55
N ASN A 121 -9.51 -2.82 -9.32
CA ASN A 121 -10.44 -3.40 -10.30
C ASN A 121 -11.75 -2.60 -10.46
N THR A 122 -11.87 -1.45 -9.78
CA THR A 122 -13.01 -0.53 -9.99
C THR A 122 -12.78 0.35 -11.21
N SER A 123 -13.77 1.18 -11.54
CA SER A 123 -13.62 2.16 -12.63
C SER A 123 -12.51 3.17 -12.33
N SER A 124 -11.95 3.74 -13.39
CA SER A 124 -10.92 4.78 -13.29
C SER A 124 -11.40 6.06 -12.58
N ASP A 125 -12.70 6.29 -12.47
CA ASP A 125 -13.26 7.42 -11.72
C ASP A 125 -13.27 7.19 -10.20
N LEU A 126 -13.08 5.94 -9.78
CA LEU A 126 -12.94 5.55 -8.39
C LEU A 126 -11.47 5.26 -8.06
N PHE A 127 -11.15 4.03 -7.69
CA PHE A 127 -9.80 3.60 -7.33
C PHE A 127 -9.05 2.89 -8.46
N GLY A 128 -9.75 2.59 -9.58
CA GLY A 128 -9.19 1.84 -10.70
C GLY A 128 -8.19 2.65 -11.53
N PHE A 129 -7.47 1.94 -12.37
CA PHE A 129 -6.56 2.50 -13.37
C PHE A 129 -7.26 2.54 -14.73
N THR A 130 -6.89 3.49 -15.58
CA THR A 130 -7.47 3.60 -16.93
C THR A 130 -7.20 2.34 -17.75
N ASN A 131 -6.06 1.70 -17.50
CA ASN A 131 -5.66 0.43 -18.09
C ASN A 131 -5.22 -0.51 -16.97
N GLU A 132 -5.77 -1.72 -16.91
CA GLU A 132 -5.42 -2.70 -15.88
C GLU A 132 -3.93 -3.07 -15.92
N ASN A 133 -3.32 -3.12 -17.10
CA ASN A 133 -1.90 -3.41 -17.25
C ASN A 133 -1.01 -2.34 -16.59
N ASP A 134 -1.44 -1.08 -16.54
CA ASP A 134 -0.73 -0.01 -15.83
C ASP A 134 -0.68 -0.31 -14.32
N PHE A 135 -1.79 -0.84 -13.78
CA PHE A 135 -1.81 -1.28 -12.38
C PHE A 135 -0.93 -2.51 -12.16
N PHE A 136 -0.95 -3.49 -13.06
CA PHE A 136 -0.14 -4.70 -12.96
C PHE A 136 1.36 -4.37 -12.92
N LEU A 137 1.80 -3.46 -13.79
CA LEU A 137 3.18 -2.97 -13.80
C LEU A 137 3.54 -2.19 -12.52
N PHE A 138 2.61 -1.38 -12.03
CA PHE A 138 2.78 -0.64 -10.78
C PHE A 138 2.89 -1.60 -9.58
N TYR A 139 2.03 -2.64 -9.54
CA TYR A 139 2.11 -3.68 -8.53
C TYR A 139 3.46 -4.39 -8.56
N LYS A 140 3.91 -4.84 -9.74
CA LYS A 140 5.19 -5.54 -9.87
C LYS A 140 6.35 -4.68 -9.40
N SER A 141 6.40 -3.42 -9.82
CA SER A 141 7.47 -2.52 -9.41
C SER A 141 7.52 -2.34 -7.89
N THR A 142 6.36 -2.26 -7.25
CA THR A 142 6.26 -2.16 -5.79
C THR A 142 6.64 -3.47 -5.11
N TYR A 143 6.20 -4.60 -5.67
CA TYR A 143 6.57 -5.95 -5.21
C TYR A 143 8.08 -6.15 -5.25
N ASP A 144 8.71 -5.86 -6.39
CA ASP A 144 10.15 -5.98 -6.55
C ASP A 144 10.89 -5.10 -5.53
N CYS A 145 10.48 -3.84 -5.37
CA CYS A 145 11.08 -2.92 -4.39
C CYS A 145 11.03 -3.47 -2.96
N ILE A 146 9.91 -4.11 -2.55
CA ILE A 146 9.76 -4.72 -1.22
C ILE A 146 10.60 -5.99 -1.10
N LYS A 147 10.56 -6.86 -2.11
CA LYS A 147 11.29 -8.13 -2.09
C LYS A 147 12.80 -7.96 -2.21
N ASP A 148 13.27 -6.95 -2.93
CA ASP A 148 14.68 -6.57 -3.00
C ASP A 148 15.17 -6.00 -1.65
N PHE A 149 14.31 -5.29 -0.92
CA PHE A 149 14.61 -4.82 0.42
C PHE A 149 14.69 -5.98 1.43
N CYS A 150 13.68 -6.83 1.47
CA CYS A 150 13.64 -8.03 2.30
C CYS A 150 12.65 -9.06 1.73
N PRO A 151 13.14 -10.22 1.23
CA PRO A 151 12.30 -11.26 0.64
C PRO A 151 11.24 -11.85 1.59
N ASP A 152 11.51 -11.81 2.90
CA ASP A 152 10.63 -12.37 3.94
C ASP A 152 9.42 -11.48 4.28
N ILE A 153 9.36 -10.24 3.80
CA ILE A 153 8.20 -9.37 4.00
C ILE A 153 7.02 -9.91 3.18
N GLU A 154 5.90 -10.19 3.86
CA GLU A 154 4.66 -10.61 3.20
C GLU A 154 4.01 -9.46 2.43
N PHE A 155 3.83 -9.63 1.11
CA PHE A 155 3.14 -8.67 0.25
C PHE A 155 1.84 -9.25 -0.29
N SER A 156 0.73 -8.65 0.12
CA SER A 156 -0.60 -9.15 -0.18
C SER A 156 -1.11 -8.72 -1.56
N LEU A 157 -2.04 -9.52 -2.08
CA LEU A 157 -2.93 -9.07 -3.13
C LEU A 157 -3.59 -7.74 -2.72
N PRO A 158 -3.73 -6.77 -3.64
CA PRO A 158 -4.56 -5.59 -3.38
C PRO A 158 -5.99 -6.01 -3.07
N PRO A 159 -6.66 -5.37 -2.10
CA PRO A 159 -8.05 -5.65 -1.84
C PRO A 159 -8.88 -5.29 -3.08
N THR A 160 -9.60 -6.28 -3.59
CA THR A 160 -10.46 -6.12 -4.78
C THR A 160 -11.88 -5.79 -4.37
N TYR A 161 -12.54 -4.97 -5.19
CA TYR A 161 -13.96 -4.68 -5.05
C TYR A 161 -14.77 -5.80 -5.70
N TYR A 162 -15.65 -6.43 -4.97
CA TYR A 162 -16.46 -7.57 -5.39
C TYR A 162 -15.69 -8.69 -6.10
N ILE A 163 -15.93 -9.92 -5.69
CA ILE A 163 -15.40 -11.12 -6.36
C ILE A 163 -16.49 -11.79 -7.20
N VAL A 164 -17.75 -11.36 -7.03
CA VAL A 164 -18.92 -11.99 -7.66
C VAL A 164 -19.32 -11.22 -8.92
N GLY A 165 -19.24 -11.89 -10.06
CA GLY A 165 -19.60 -11.37 -11.38
C GLY A 165 -18.45 -11.50 -12.38
N GLU A 166 -18.76 -11.97 -13.60
CA GLU A 166 -17.77 -12.35 -14.62
C GLU A 166 -16.65 -11.32 -14.88
N SER A 167 -16.94 -10.03 -14.82
CA SER A 167 -15.91 -9.02 -15.11
C SER A 167 -14.89 -8.87 -13.98
N TYR A 168 -15.29 -9.06 -12.72
CA TYR A 168 -14.40 -8.97 -11.55
C TYR A 168 -13.60 -10.26 -11.35
N GLU A 169 -14.21 -11.41 -11.60
CA GLU A 169 -13.52 -12.71 -11.62
C GLU A 169 -12.43 -12.72 -12.70
N ASN A 170 -12.73 -12.23 -13.89
CA ASN A 170 -11.78 -12.14 -14.99
C ASN A 170 -10.59 -11.22 -14.65
N TRP A 171 -10.83 -10.06 -14.04
CA TRP A 171 -9.75 -9.16 -13.61
C TRP A 171 -8.81 -9.86 -12.62
N TYR A 172 -9.40 -10.53 -11.64
CA TYR A 172 -8.67 -11.23 -10.59
C TYR A 172 -7.81 -12.37 -11.14
N LEU A 173 -8.40 -13.20 -11.99
CA LEU A 173 -7.70 -14.31 -12.63
C LEU A 173 -6.59 -13.81 -13.57
N ASN A 174 -6.88 -12.80 -14.38
CA ASN A 174 -5.91 -12.15 -15.26
C ASN A 174 -4.73 -11.59 -14.46
N PHE A 175 -5.01 -10.94 -13.34
CA PHE A 175 -3.98 -10.41 -12.46
C PHE A 175 -3.08 -11.53 -11.92
N LEU A 176 -3.65 -12.59 -11.36
CA LEU A 176 -2.87 -13.72 -10.81
C LEU A 176 -2.07 -14.45 -11.89
N GLU A 177 -2.65 -14.67 -13.06
CA GLU A 177 -1.93 -15.27 -14.20
C GLU A 177 -0.77 -14.38 -14.66
N TRP A 178 -1.01 -13.07 -14.72
CA TRP A 178 0.02 -12.10 -15.06
C TRP A 178 1.14 -12.10 -14.00
N CYS A 179 0.80 -12.08 -12.71
CA CYS A 179 1.76 -12.16 -11.62
C CYS A 179 2.60 -13.44 -11.69
N LYS A 180 1.96 -14.58 -11.98
CA LYS A 180 2.67 -15.86 -12.17
C LYS A 180 3.69 -15.79 -13.30
N LYS A 181 3.31 -15.23 -14.46
CA LYS A 181 4.19 -15.06 -15.61
C LYS A 181 5.35 -14.09 -15.35
N ASN A 182 5.15 -13.13 -14.45
CA ASN A 182 6.13 -12.08 -14.14
C ASN A 182 6.85 -12.30 -12.79
N SER A 183 6.72 -13.48 -12.16
CA SER A 183 7.38 -13.86 -10.90
C SER A 183 7.13 -12.90 -9.75
N CYS A 184 5.88 -12.43 -9.61
CA CYS A 184 5.46 -11.50 -8.54
C CYS A 184 4.13 -11.90 -7.91
N LEU A 185 3.93 -13.22 -7.68
CA LEU A 185 2.74 -13.71 -6.98
C LEU A 185 2.65 -13.12 -5.57
N PRO A 186 1.47 -12.68 -5.13
CA PRO A 186 1.27 -12.23 -3.76
C PRO A 186 1.44 -13.37 -2.77
N ASP A 187 1.97 -13.06 -1.57
CA ASP A 187 2.16 -14.05 -0.50
C ASP A 187 0.85 -14.38 0.21
N CYS A 188 -0.10 -13.45 0.22
CA CYS A 188 -1.41 -13.65 0.82
C CYS A 188 -2.51 -12.90 0.05
N LEU A 189 -3.76 -13.34 0.24
CA LEU A 189 -4.92 -12.76 -0.41
C LEU A 189 -5.64 -11.78 0.52
N SER A 190 -6.14 -10.69 -0.06
CA SER A 190 -6.93 -9.67 0.64
C SER A 190 -8.20 -9.36 -0.13
N PHE A 191 -9.32 -9.35 0.57
CA PHE A 191 -10.64 -9.06 0.00
C PHE A 191 -11.33 -7.97 0.82
N THR A 192 -12.23 -7.22 0.17
CA THR A 192 -13.12 -6.24 0.83
C THR A 192 -14.57 -6.51 0.48
#